data_d93fa11a91b6deadfca2de211a6daa91
#
_entry.id   d93fa11a91b6deadfca2de211a6daa91
#
_cell.length_a   1.000
_cell.length_b   1.000
_cell.length_c   1.000
_cell.angle_alpha   90.00
_cell.angle_beta   90.00
_cell.angle_gamma   90.00
#
_symmetry.space_group_name_H-M   'P 1'
#
loop_
_entity.id
_entity.type
_entity.pdbx_description
1 polymer ?
#
loop_
_entity_poly.entity_id
_entity_poly.type
_entity_poly.pdbx_seq_one_letter_code
_entity_poly.pdbx_strand_id
1 'polypeptide(L)'
;MSAPLPQVNPIRCPPGQRGPRGEILVELKRAQPLTARDIAGKLGISLNAVRHHIKELEAESLVAYDRQHRGVGAPAFAYRLSPMGEGLFPRRYEATLLQFLDRIVEREGRGAAVRVLEGHFANLSQRLRTETAGLGPARRLELVAQALADEGYMAEAGGDADSIGTLTEHNCAIQSVAERFPELCAAEARFLEDVLGAAVDRRAHILGGCGACEYHVRFDGSTRTPEENT
;
A
#
# COMPACT_ATOMS: atom_id res chain seq x y z
N MET A 1 -18.59 6.54 -43.69
CA MET A 1 -17.36 5.76 -43.41
C MET A 1 -17.29 5.64 -41.89
N SER A 2 -17.69 4.48 -41.35
CA SER A 2 -17.66 4.24 -39.90
C SER A 2 -16.22 4.00 -39.46
N ALA A 3 -15.74 4.76 -38.47
CA ALA A 3 -14.44 4.53 -37.86
C ALA A 3 -14.41 3.13 -37.23
N PRO A 4 -13.32 2.36 -37.38
CA PRO A 4 -13.20 1.05 -36.75
C PRO A 4 -13.27 1.22 -35.22
N LEU A 5 -14.06 0.36 -34.58
CA LEU A 5 -14.14 0.28 -33.13
C LEU A 5 -12.75 0.04 -32.54
N PRO A 6 -12.41 0.70 -31.42
CA PRO A 6 -11.11 0.47 -30.80
C PRO A 6 -10.97 -1.01 -30.44
N GLN A 7 -9.86 -1.61 -30.92
CA GLN A 7 -9.54 -3.02 -30.60
C GLN A 7 -9.39 -3.11 -29.06
N VAL A 8 -10.30 -3.86 -28.44
CA VAL A 8 -10.20 -4.17 -27.01
C VAL A 8 -8.92 -4.96 -26.83
N ASN A 9 -7.96 -4.38 -26.16
CA ASN A 9 -6.70 -5.04 -25.83
C ASN A 9 -7.02 -6.32 -25.04
N PRO A 10 -6.61 -7.51 -25.47
CA PRO A 10 -6.97 -8.74 -24.77
C PRO A 10 -6.46 -8.66 -23.32
N ILE A 11 -7.30 -9.04 -22.36
CA ILE A 11 -6.88 -9.13 -20.96
C ILE A 11 -5.71 -10.11 -20.92
N ARG A 12 -4.54 -9.61 -20.56
CA ARG A 12 -3.31 -10.42 -20.47
C ARG A 12 -3.26 -11.15 -19.15
N CYS A 13 -2.61 -12.32 -19.14
CA CYS A 13 -2.31 -13.02 -17.89
C CYS A 13 -1.54 -12.08 -16.94
N PRO A 14 -1.84 -12.10 -15.63
CA PRO A 14 -1.11 -11.32 -14.65
C PRO A 14 0.40 -11.62 -14.67
N PRO A 15 1.25 -10.64 -14.32
CA PRO A 15 2.68 -10.86 -14.21
C PRO A 15 3.00 -12.07 -13.30
N GLY A 16 3.94 -12.92 -13.73
CA GLY A 16 4.31 -14.14 -13.00
C GLY A 16 3.35 -15.33 -13.15
N GLN A 17 2.14 -15.12 -13.69
CA GLN A 17 1.14 -16.18 -13.91
C GLN A 17 1.09 -16.56 -15.40
N ARG A 18 1.63 -17.73 -15.75
CA ARG A 18 1.68 -18.22 -17.13
C ARG A 18 0.90 -19.53 -17.28
N GLY A 19 0.55 -19.87 -18.53
CA GLY A 19 -0.15 -21.11 -18.86
C GLY A 19 -1.55 -21.19 -18.23
N PRO A 20 -2.08 -22.43 -18.04
CA PRO A 20 -3.46 -22.65 -17.60
C PRO A 20 -3.84 -21.92 -16.28
N ARG A 21 -2.90 -21.73 -15.36
CA ARG A 21 -3.14 -20.98 -14.13
C ARG A 21 -3.49 -19.51 -14.40
N GLY A 22 -2.69 -18.86 -15.25
CA GLY A 22 -2.94 -17.47 -15.65
C GLY A 22 -4.25 -17.33 -16.42
N GLU A 23 -4.56 -18.30 -17.30
CA GLU A 23 -5.81 -18.34 -18.07
C GLU A 23 -7.03 -18.50 -17.16
N ILE A 24 -6.96 -19.34 -16.11
CA ILE A 24 -8.02 -19.49 -15.10
C ILE A 24 -8.28 -18.15 -14.38
N LEU A 25 -7.23 -17.46 -13.96
CA LEU A 25 -7.35 -16.15 -13.31
C LEU A 25 -8.01 -15.13 -14.25
N VAL A 26 -7.64 -15.13 -15.54
CA VAL A 26 -8.24 -14.25 -16.55
C VAL A 26 -9.72 -14.57 -16.76
N GLU A 27 -10.10 -15.84 -16.84
CA GLU A 27 -11.52 -16.22 -17.01
C GLU A 27 -12.34 -15.87 -15.76
N LEU A 28 -11.80 -16.07 -14.55
CA LEU A 28 -12.44 -15.60 -13.33
C LEU A 28 -12.58 -14.07 -13.34
N LYS A 29 -11.56 -13.33 -13.75
CA LYS A 29 -11.65 -11.85 -13.84
C LYS A 29 -12.75 -11.39 -14.80
N ARG A 30 -13.01 -12.15 -15.87
CA ARG A 30 -14.02 -11.81 -16.89
C ARG A 30 -15.45 -12.12 -16.47
N ALA A 31 -15.66 -13.23 -15.74
CA ALA A 31 -17.00 -13.78 -15.59
C ALA A 31 -17.25 -14.52 -14.26
N GLN A 32 -16.56 -14.16 -13.20
CA GLN A 32 -16.79 -14.77 -11.88
C GLN A 32 -18.20 -14.47 -11.32
N PRO A 33 -18.80 -15.40 -10.55
CA PRO A 33 -18.22 -16.67 -10.13
C PRO A 33 -18.41 -17.78 -11.20
N LEU A 34 -17.42 -18.68 -11.34
CA LEU A 34 -17.44 -19.79 -12.28
C LEU A 34 -17.24 -21.13 -11.56
N THR A 35 -17.92 -22.20 -12.03
CA THR A 35 -17.60 -23.55 -11.59
C THR A 35 -16.36 -24.09 -12.30
N ALA A 36 -15.70 -25.10 -11.73
CA ALA A 36 -14.57 -25.77 -12.41
C ALA A 36 -14.96 -26.33 -13.78
N ARG A 37 -16.23 -26.72 -13.98
CA ARG A 37 -16.75 -27.20 -15.26
C ARG A 37 -16.86 -26.05 -16.27
N ASP A 38 -17.34 -24.89 -15.84
CA ASP A 38 -17.43 -23.70 -16.71
C ASP A 38 -16.04 -23.28 -17.19
N ILE A 39 -15.07 -23.27 -16.28
CA ILE A 39 -13.66 -22.95 -16.58
C ILE A 39 -13.06 -23.97 -17.56
N ALA A 40 -13.28 -25.26 -17.30
CA ALA A 40 -12.80 -26.33 -18.18
C ALA A 40 -13.36 -26.20 -19.62
N GLY A 41 -14.66 -25.89 -19.73
CA GLY A 41 -15.32 -25.66 -21.03
C GLY A 41 -14.77 -24.43 -21.75
N LYS A 42 -14.50 -23.33 -21.02
CA LYS A 42 -13.96 -22.08 -21.59
C LYS A 42 -12.53 -22.24 -22.10
N LEU A 43 -11.69 -22.96 -21.34
CA LEU A 43 -10.27 -23.11 -21.65
C LEU A 43 -9.95 -24.33 -22.51
N GLY A 44 -10.91 -25.23 -22.75
CA GLY A 44 -10.68 -26.46 -23.51
C GLY A 44 -9.74 -27.47 -22.85
N ILE A 45 -9.60 -27.42 -21.52
CA ILE A 45 -8.76 -28.33 -20.74
C ILE A 45 -9.61 -29.26 -19.85
N SER A 46 -8.99 -30.35 -19.38
CA SER A 46 -9.72 -31.33 -18.56
C SER A 46 -10.18 -30.75 -17.23
N LEU A 47 -11.34 -31.20 -16.73
CA LEU A 47 -11.86 -30.81 -15.43
C LEU A 47 -10.88 -31.11 -14.28
N ASN A 48 -10.10 -32.21 -14.40
CA ASN A 48 -9.11 -32.59 -13.41
C ASN A 48 -7.92 -31.60 -13.40
N ALA A 49 -7.48 -31.14 -14.58
CA ALA A 49 -6.44 -30.10 -14.68
C ALA A 49 -6.91 -28.79 -14.05
N VAL A 50 -8.15 -28.38 -14.32
CA VAL A 50 -8.73 -27.17 -13.69
C VAL A 50 -8.76 -27.31 -12.16
N ARG A 51 -9.24 -28.44 -11.63
CA ARG A 51 -9.29 -28.68 -10.18
C ARG A 51 -7.91 -28.64 -9.53
N HIS A 52 -6.90 -29.19 -10.20
CA HIS A 52 -5.53 -29.16 -9.73
C HIS A 52 -5.03 -27.71 -9.63
N HIS A 53 -5.14 -26.93 -10.68
CA HIS A 53 -4.72 -25.52 -10.69
C HIS A 53 -5.52 -24.63 -9.73
N ILE A 54 -6.83 -24.86 -9.60
CA ILE A 54 -7.64 -24.14 -8.62
C ILE A 54 -7.14 -24.41 -7.21
N LYS A 55 -6.83 -25.67 -6.85
CA LYS A 55 -6.31 -26.03 -5.53
C LYS A 55 -4.98 -25.31 -5.22
N GLU A 56 -4.10 -25.18 -6.21
CA GLU A 56 -2.86 -24.42 -6.07
C GLU A 56 -3.15 -22.92 -5.87
N LEU A 57 -4.06 -22.35 -6.68
CA LEU A 57 -4.45 -20.94 -6.57
C LEU A 57 -5.18 -20.63 -5.25
N GLU A 58 -5.93 -21.57 -4.69
CA GLU A 58 -6.52 -21.47 -3.35
C GLU A 58 -5.44 -21.50 -2.25
N ALA A 59 -4.45 -22.40 -2.37
CA ALA A 59 -3.34 -22.48 -1.43
C ALA A 59 -2.51 -21.18 -1.40
N GLU A 60 -2.42 -20.49 -2.54
CA GLU A 60 -1.78 -19.18 -2.67
C GLU A 60 -2.73 -18.02 -2.31
N SER A 61 -3.93 -18.31 -1.84
CA SER A 61 -4.95 -17.32 -1.50
C SER A 61 -5.37 -16.39 -2.67
N LEU A 62 -5.19 -16.81 -3.92
CA LEU A 62 -5.55 -16.04 -5.11
C LEU A 62 -6.99 -16.26 -5.54
N VAL A 63 -7.56 -17.43 -5.20
CA VAL A 63 -8.92 -17.83 -5.53
C VAL A 63 -9.65 -18.24 -4.26
N ALA A 64 -10.91 -17.88 -4.17
CA ALA A 64 -11.84 -18.30 -3.13
C ALA A 64 -13.07 -18.95 -3.78
N TYR A 65 -13.85 -19.67 -2.99
CA TYR A 65 -15.09 -20.28 -3.49
C TYR A 65 -16.25 -20.07 -2.52
N ASP A 66 -17.45 -20.08 -3.10
CA ASP A 66 -18.71 -20.16 -2.38
C ASP A 66 -19.44 -21.44 -2.75
N ARG A 67 -20.12 -22.06 -1.79
CA ARG A 67 -20.96 -23.23 -2.06
C ARG A 67 -22.31 -22.75 -2.58
N GLN A 68 -22.62 -23.09 -3.83
CA GLN A 68 -23.91 -22.77 -4.43
C GLN A 68 -24.80 -24.02 -4.47
N HIS A 69 -25.99 -23.92 -3.88
CA HIS A 69 -27.03 -24.93 -4.05
C HIS A 69 -27.83 -24.57 -5.33
N ARG A 70 -27.65 -25.34 -6.39
CA ARG A 70 -28.42 -25.21 -7.63
C ARG A 70 -29.41 -26.38 -7.74
N GLY A 71 -30.55 -26.26 -7.10
CA GLY A 71 -31.62 -27.26 -7.18
C GLY A 71 -31.32 -28.60 -6.45
N VAL A 72 -31.89 -29.69 -6.94
CA VAL A 72 -31.72 -31.06 -6.38
C VAL A 72 -30.36 -31.59 -6.81
N GLY A 73 -29.40 -31.74 -5.90
CA GLY A 73 -28.07 -32.31 -6.18
C GLY A 73 -27.01 -31.84 -5.17
N ALA A 74 -25.79 -32.38 -5.31
CA ALA A 74 -24.67 -31.94 -4.49
C ALA A 74 -24.34 -30.46 -4.73
N PRO A 75 -23.97 -29.66 -3.69
CA PRO A 75 -23.57 -28.27 -3.86
C PRO A 75 -22.41 -28.14 -4.86
N ALA A 76 -22.52 -27.19 -5.78
CA ALA A 76 -21.43 -26.87 -6.70
C ALA A 76 -20.54 -25.77 -6.05
N PHE A 77 -19.23 -25.91 -6.18
CA PHE A 77 -18.28 -24.85 -5.82
C PHE A 77 -18.23 -23.82 -6.95
N ALA A 78 -18.50 -22.57 -6.62
CA ALA A 78 -18.38 -21.44 -7.53
C ALA A 78 -17.17 -20.59 -7.11
N TYR A 79 -16.19 -20.51 -7.97
CA TYR A 79 -14.90 -19.87 -7.73
C TYR A 79 -14.91 -18.42 -8.15
N ARG A 80 -14.21 -17.60 -7.38
CA ARG A 80 -13.99 -16.18 -7.64
C ARG A 80 -12.57 -15.79 -7.26
N LEU A 81 -12.09 -14.68 -7.76
CA LEU A 81 -10.84 -14.09 -7.27
C LEU A 81 -11.00 -13.64 -5.82
N SER A 82 -9.97 -13.88 -5.03
CA SER A 82 -9.83 -13.24 -3.72
C SER A 82 -9.39 -11.77 -3.88
N PRO A 83 -9.35 -10.96 -2.81
CA PRO A 83 -8.74 -9.63 -2.85
C PRO A 83 -7.28 -9.67 -3.35
N MET A 84 -6.51 -10.70 -2.98
CA MET A 84 -5.13 -10.90 -3.44
C MET A 84 -5.10 -11.26 -4.94
N GLY A 85 -5.99 -12.13 -5.41
CA GLY A 85 -6.13 -12.46 -6.82
C GLY A 85 -6.57 -11.27 -7.67
N GLU A 86 -7.48 -10.44 -7.17
CA GLU A 86 -7.86 -9.17 -7.79
C GLU A 86 -6.66 -8.20 -7.88
N GLY A 87 -5.77 -8.24 -6.90
CA GLY A 87 -4.55 -7.43 -6.85
C GLY A 87 -3.55 -7.71 -7.95
N LEU A 88 -3.58 -8.91 -8.57
CA LEU A 88 -2.69 -9.28 -9.66
C LEU A 88 -2.99 -8.53 -10.98
N PHE A 89 -4.20 -8.00 -11.13
CA PHE A 89 -4.58 -7.31 -12.36
C PHE A 89 -4.18 -5.83 -12.32
N PRO A 90 -3.80 -5.25 -13.48
CA PRO A 90 -3.34 -3.88 -13.55
C PRO A 90 -4.33 -2.90 -12.94
N ARG A 91 -3.85 -2.04 -12.05
CA ARG A 91 -4.58 -0.93 -11.45
C ARG A 91 -3.91 0.38 -11.84
N ARG A 92 -4.69 1.43 -12.01
CA ARG A 92 -4.17 2.74 -12.40
C ARG A 92 -4.42 3.81 -11.33
N TYR A 93 -4.48 3.40 -10.06
CA TYR A 93 -4.79 4.31 -8.97
C TYR A 93 -3.80 5.47 -8.89
N GLU A 94 -2.51 5.17 -8.97
CA GLU A 94 -1.44 6.17 -8.97
C GLU A 94 -1.57 7.16 -10.13
N ALA A 95 -1.65 6.65 -11.37
CA ALA A 95 -1.79 7.50 -12.55
C ALA A 95 -3.07 8.36 -12.50
N THR A 96 -4.15 7.80 -11.94
CA THR A 96 -5.41 8.52 -11.76
C THR A 96 -5.27 9.61 -10.70
N LEU A 97 -4.63 9.30 -9.56
CA LEU A 97 -4.35 10.28 -8.51
C LEU A 97 -3.53 11.46 -9.06
N LEU A 98 -2.44 11.17 -9.80
CA LEU A 98 -1.61 12.22 -10.41
C LEU A 98 -2.40 13.09 -11.38
N GLN A 99 -3.29 12.50 -12.19
CA GLN A 99 -4.19 13.27 -13.06
C GLN A 99 -5.14 14.19 -12.27
N PHE A 100 -5.69 13.74 -11.14
CA PHE A 100 -6.51 14.59 -10.28
C PHE A 100 -5.70 15.74 -9.68
N LEU A 101 -4.48 15.46 -9.22
CA LEU A 101 -3.60 16.49 -8.68
C LEU A 101 -3.21 17.53 -9.76
N ASP A 102 -2.91 17.09 -10.99
CA ASP A 102 -2.65 18.00 -12.10
C ASP A 102 -3.86 18.90 -12.39
N ARG A 103 -5.10 18.38 -12.30
CA ARG A 103 -6.31 19.20 -12.42
C ARG A 103 -6.47 20.24 -11.32
N ILE A 104 -6.11 19.90 -10.07
CA ILE A 104 -6.08 20.88 -8.97
C ILE A 104 -5.04 21.95 -9.27
N VAL A 105 -3.85 21.57 -9.72
CA VAL A 105 -2.80 22.52 -10.09
C VAL A 105 -3.24 23.47 -11.20
N GLU A 106 -3.90 22.96 -12.23
CA GLU A 106 -4.41 23.76 -13.36
C GLU A 106 -5.48 24.78 -12.92
N ARG A 107 -6.34 24.41 -11.96
CA ARG A 107 -7.49 25.25 -11.55
C ARG A 107 -7.18 26.19 -10.40
N GLU A 108 -6.37 25.74 -9.44
CA GLU A 108 -6.22 26.40 -8.14
C GLU A 108 -4.75 26.65 -7.77
N GLY A 109 -3.84 26.24 -8.66
CA GLY A 109 -2.40 26.37 -8.46
C GLY A 109 -1.77 25.24 -7.63
N ARG A 110 -0.44 25.12 -7.75
CA ARG A 110 0.35 24.05 -7.09
C ARG A 110 0.16 24.01 -5.58
N GLY A 111 0.09 25.17 -4.92
CA GLY A 111 -0.11 25.23 -3.46
C GLY A 111 -1.41 24.59 -2.97
N ALA A 112 -2.48 24.58 -3.79
CA ALA A 112 -3.71 23.90 -3.44
C ALA A 112 -3.53 22.38 -3.45
N ALA A 113 -2.86 21.82 -4.46
CA ALA A 113 -2.55 20.40 -4.51
C ALA A 113 -1.67 19.96 -3.33
N VAL A 114 -0.65 20.76 -2.98
CA VAL A 114 0.24 20.49 -1.84
C VAL A 114 -0.56 20.46 -0.53
N ARG A 115 -1.43 21.44 -0.27
CA ARG A 115 -2.28 21.44 0.94
C ARG A 115 -3.20 20.22 1.05
N VAL A 116 -3.75 19.75 -0.06
CA VAL A 116 -4.57 18.52 -0.07
C VAL A 116 -3.72 17.30 0.30
N LEU A 117 -2.51 17.20 -0.24
CA LEU A 117 -1.57 16.12 0.03
C LEU A 117 -1.03 16.15 1.47
N GLU A 118 -0.75 17.34 2.03
CA GLU A 118 -0.32 17.50 3.43
C GLU A 118 -1.38 16.99 4.42
N GLY A 119 -2.65 16.96 4.02
CA GLY A 119 -3.75 16.38 4.79
C GLY A 119 -3.54 14.90 5.15
N HIS A 120 -2.75 14.15 4.35
CA HIS A 120 -2.37 12.78 4.67
C HIS A 120 -1.61 12.71 6.02
N PHE A 121 -0.57 13.52 6.16
CA PHE A 121 0.22 13.57 7.41
C PHE A 121 -0.55 14.19 8.58
N ALA A 122 -1.46 15.13 8.34
CA ALA A 122 -2.29 15.72 9.39
C ALA A 122 -3.18 14.67 10.08
N ASN A 123 -3.80 13.77 9.29
CA ASN A 123 -4.62 12.69 9.83
C ASN A 123 -3.79 11.70 10.65
N LEU A 124 -2.60 11.33 10.15
CA LEU A 124 -1.68 10.44 10.84
C LEU A 124 -1.16 11.07 12.13
N SER A 125 -0.81 12.37 12.10
CA SER A 125 -0.37 13.16 13.25
C SER A 125 -1.42 13.17 14.36
N GLN A 126 -2.68 13.41 14.02
CA GLN A 126 -3.77 13.46 15.01
C GLN A 126 -3.93 12.12 15.75
N ARG A 127 -3.87 10.98 15.02
CA ARG A 127 -3.92 9.64 15.60
C ARG A 127 -2.73 9.38 16.51
N LEU A 128 -1.52 9.59 16.00
CA LEU A 128 -0.28 9.27 16.71
C LEU A 128 -0.03 10.15 17.94
N ARG A 129 -0.41 11.42 17.95
CA ARG A 129 -0.33 12.27 19.12
C ARG A 129 -1.07 11.68 20.33
N THR A 130 -2.23 11.05 20.08
CA THR A 130 -3.01 10.40 21.14
C THR A 130 -2.33 9.11 21.60
N GLU A 131 -1.82 8.31 20.69
CA GLU A 131 -1.19 7.02 20.97
C GLU A 131 0.17 7.17 21.64
N THR A 132 0.90 8.25 21.35
CA THR A 132 2.24 8.52 21.88
C THR A 132 2.25 9.38 23.14
N ALA A 133 1.08 9.88 23.58
CA ALA A 133 0.98 10.75 24.76
C ALA A 133 1.50 10.05 26.02
N GLY A 134 2.43 10.71 26.72
CA GLY A 134 3.04 10.19 27.96
C GLY A 134 4.08 9.09 27.78
N LEU A 135 4.38 8.70 26.54
CA LEU A 135 5.43 7.71 26.30
C LEU A 135 6.81 8.34 26.28
N GLY A 136 7.81 7.59 26.76
CA GLY A 136 9.23 7.97 26.65
C GLY A 136 9.74 7.93 25.19
N PRO A 137 10.90 8.56 24.93
CA PRO A 137 11.47 8.73 23.59
C PRO A 137 11.55 7.45 22.77
N ALA A 138 12.15 6.38 23.30
CA ALA A 138 12.33 5.12 22.60
C ALA A 138 10.99 4.52 22.16
N ARG A 139 10.02 4.45 23.08
CA ARG A 139 8.70 3.85 22.77
C ARG A 139 7.90 4.68 21.78
N ARG A 140 8.04 6.02 21.85
CA ARG A 140 7.42 6.92 20.87
C ARG A 140 7.98 6.71 19.48
N LEU A 141 9.30 6.59 19.35
CA LEU A 141 9.97 6.32 18.07
C LEU A 141 9.55 4.99 17.47
N GLU A 142 9.50 3.91 18.28
CA GLU A 142 9.00 2.60 17.86
C GLU A 142 7.56 2.65 17.32
N LEU A 143 6.65 3.32 18.03
CA LEU A 143 5.26 3.44 17.59
C LEU A 143 5.11 4.23 16.29
N VAL A 144 5.88 5.29 16.11
CA VAL A 144 5.88 6.07 14.87
C VAL A 144 6.43 5.21 13.72
N ALA A 145 7.53 4.48 13.94
CA ALA A 145 8.06 3.56 12.93
C ALA A 145 7.05 2.47 12.55
N GLN A 146 6.38 1.87 13.54
CA GLN A 146 5.35 0.87 13.28
C GLN A 146 4.18 1.45 12.46
N ALA A 147 3.70 2.63 12.80
CA ALA A 147 2.61 3.28 12.06
C ALA A 147 3.00 3.59 10.61
N LEU A 148 4.23 4.05 10.37
CA LEU A 148 4.74 4.26 9.02
C LEU A 148 4.95 2.94 8.26
N ALA A 149 5.38 1.87 8.94
CA ALA A 149 5.48 0.55 8.33
C ALA A 149 4.09 0.04 7.89
N ASP A 150 3.05 0.24 8.69
CA ASP A 150 1.66 -0.11 8.36
C ASP A 150 1.12 0.70 7.17
N GLU A 151 1.58 1.95 6.99
CA GLU A 151 1.30 2.80 5.82
C GLU A 151 2.16 2.44 4.59
N GLY A 152 3.06 1.45 4.69
CA GLY A 152 3.84 0.93 3.56
C GLY A 152 5.23 1.54 3.39
N TYR A 153 5.72 2.33 4.33
CA TYR A 153 7.07 2.93 4.24
C TYR A 153 8.20 1.96 4.60
N MET A 154 7.89 0.76 5.09
CA MET A 154 8.87 -0.22 5.59
C MET A 154 9.83 0.43 6.59
N ALA A 155 9.24 1.13 7.57
CA ALA A 155 9.98 1.95 8.52
C ALA A 155 10.49 1.12 9.71
N GLU A 156 11.68 1.43 10.18
CA GLU A 156 12.33 0.81 11.32
C GLU A 156 12.89 1.88 12.26
N ALA A 157 12.73 1.66 13.57
CA ALA A 157 13.35 2.46 14.61
C ALA A 157 14.68 1.85 15.04
N GLY A 158 15.68 2.67 15.31
CA GLY A 158 17.00 2.25 15.76
C GLY A 158 17.73 3.33 16.56
N GLY A 159 19.00 3.09 16.85
CA GLY A 159 19.85 4.01 17.62
C GLY A 159 19.55 3.95 19.12
N ASP A 160 20.18 4.87 19.86
CA ASP A 160 19.96 5.09 21.28
C ASP A 160 19.04 6.30 21.45
N ALA A 161 17.80 6.06 21.75
CA ALA A 161 16.79 7.13 21.87
C ALA A 161 17.02 8.04 23.10
N ASP A 162 17.89 7.67 24.02
CA ASP A 162 18.32 8.56 25.13
C ASP A 162 19.35 9.60 24.65
N SER A 163 19.96 9.36 23.47
CA SER A 163 20.91 10.27 22.84
C SER A 163 20.47 10.67 21.43
N ILE A 164 20.56 9.79 20.47
CA ILE A 164 20.14 9.98 19.08
C ILE A 164 19.43 8.72 18.60
N GLY A 165 18.12 8.82 18.45
CA GLY A 165 17.33 7.80 17.77
C GLY A 165 17.49 7.91 16.26
N THR A 166 17.25 6.81 15.55
CA THR A 166 17.18 6.78 14.09
C THR A 166 15.84 6.23 13.64
N LEU A 167 15.29 6.81 12.58
CA LEU A 167 14.15 6.27 11.85
C LEU A 167 14.60 6.06 10.41
N THR A 168 14.45 4.84 9.91
CA THR A 168 14.85 4.49 8.55
C THR A 168 13.65 3.96 7.79
N GLU A 169 13.36 4.51 6.63
CA GLU A 169 12.31 4.10 5.71
C GLU A 169 12.93 3.49 4.46
N HIS A 170 12.75 2.19 4.27
CA HIS A 170 13.31 1.44 3.14
C HIS A 170 12.44 1.51 1.88
N ASN A 171 11.25 2.06 1.98
CA ASN A 171 10.34 2.28 0.86
C ASN A 171 9.65 3.64 1.01
N CYS A 172 9.47 4.35 -0.09
CA CYS A 172 8.60 5.51 -0.13
C CYS A 172 7.23 5.08 -0.67
N ALA A 173 6.23 4.95 0.21
CA ALA A 173 4.88 4.50 -0.15
C ALA A 173 4.16 5.42 -1.14
N ILE A 174 4.62 6.67 -1.26
CA ILE A 174 4.05 7.72 -2.14
C ILE A 174 5.08 8.23 -3.16
N GLN A 175 6.05 7.41 -3.55
CA GLN A 175 7.22 7.86 -4.33
C GLN A 175 6.85 8.68 -5.56
N SER A 176 5.99 8.19 -6.43
CA SER A 176 5.61 8.90 -7.65
C SER A 176 4.87 10.22 -7.40
N VAL A 177 4.14 10.31 -6.29
CA VAL A 177 3.53 11.57 -5.85
C VAL A 177 4.60 12.52 -5.33
N ALA A 178 5.54 12.04 -4.52
CA ALA A 178 6.64 12.83 -3.98
C ALA A 178 7.64 13.30 -5.05
N GLU A 179 7.88 12.49 -6.10
CA GLU A 179 8.65 12.93 -7.29
C GLU A 179 7.98 14.12 -7.99
N ARG A 180 6.65 14.14 -8.06
CA ARG A 180 5.88 15.23 -8.65
C ARG A 180 5.71 16.43 -7.71
N PHE A 181 5.61 16.17 -6.40
CA PHE A 181 5.38 17.14 -5.33
C PHE A 181 6.39 16.95 -4.19
N PRO A 182 7.67 17.33 -4.38
CA PRO A 182 8.72 17.12 -3.37
C PRO A 182 8.49 17.90 -2.07
N GLU A 183 7.55 18.84 -2.03
CA GLU A 183 7.09 19.51 -0.82
C GLU A 183 6.56 18.54 0.24
N LEU A 184 6.08 17.36 -0.19
CA LEU A 184 5.63 16.30 0.72
C LEU A 184 6.75 15.76 1.59
N CYS A 185 7.96 15.68 1.08
CA CYS A 185 9.11 15.24 1.87
C CYS A 185 9.45 16.23 3.00
N ALA A 186 9.19 17.54 2.79
CA ALA A 186 9.32 18.52 3.87
C ALA A 186 8.13 18.45 4.85
N ALA A 187 6.93 18.13 4.36
CA ALA A 187 5.75 17.91 5.21
C ALA A 187 5.93 16.69 6.11
N GLU A 188 6.52 15.61 5.58
CA GLU A 188 6.86 14.41 6.34
C GLU A 188 7.86 14.70 7.47
N ALA A 189 8.93 15.44 7.19
CA ALA A 189 9.87 15.84 8.24
C ALA A 189 9.19 16.63 9.36
N ARG A 190 8.33 17.61 9.01
CA ARG A 190 7.54 18.36 10.00
C ARG A 190 6.57 17.48 10.80
N PHE A 191 5.94 16.52 10.12
CA PHE A 191 5.09 15.53 10.78
C PHE A 191 5.87 14.71 11.80
N LEU A 192 7.08 14.24 11.44
CA LEU A 192 7.94 13.49 12.36
C LEU A 192 8.36 14.35 13.57
N GLU A 193 8.78 15.61 13.36
CA GLU A 193 9.10 16.55 14.45
C GLU A 193 7.93 16.75 15.39
N ASP A 194 6.74 16.92 14.83
CA ASP A 194 5.52 17.17 15.57
C ASP A 194 5.10 15.98 16.46
N VAL A 195 5.09 14.77 15.88
CA VAL A 195 4.64 13.58 16.60
C VAL A 195 5.69 13.06 17.59
N LEU A 196 6.97 13.13 17.22
CA LEU A 196 8.06 12.72 18.09
C LEU A 196 8.32 13.74 19.20
N GLY A 197 7.97 15.02 19.00
CA GLY A 197 8.35 16.11 19.90
C GLY A 197 9.87 16.25 20.00
N ALA A 198 10.56 16.13 18.89
CA ALA A 198 12.01 16.03 18.78
C ALA A 198 12.51 16.76 17.54
N ALA A 199 13.78 17.16 17.53
CA ALA A 199 14.41 17.68 16.31
C ALA A 199 14.73 16.51 15.37
N VAL A 200 14.29 16.62 14.09
CA VAL A 200 14.47 15.58 13.07
C VAL A 200 15.34 16.11 11.95
N ASP A 201 16.43 15.41 11.65
CA ASP A 201 17.37 15.75 10.61
C ASP A 201 17.49 14.61 9.58
N ARG A 202 17.06 14.83 8.33
CA ARG A 202 17.14 13.85 7.26
C ARG A 202 18.57 13.72 6.76
N ARG A 203 19.16 12.51 6.86
CA ARG A 203 20.54 12.19 6.47
C ARG A 203 20.63 11.52 5.11
N ALA A 204 19.66 10.69 4.76
CA ALA A 204 19.55 10.06 3.45
C ALA A 204 18.16 10.27 2.88
N HIS A 205 18.03 10.28 1.55
CA HIS A 205 16.78 10.58 0.88
C HIS A 205 16.61 9.72 -0.38
N ILE A 206 15.52 8.95 -0.46
CA ILE A 206 15.21 8.09 -1.62
C ILE A 206 15.13 8.90 -2.91
N LEU A 207 14.48 10.06 -2.90
CA LEU A 207 14.40 10.93 -4.08
C LEU A 207 15.76 11.57 -4.44
N GLY A 208 16.72 11.53 -3.53
CA GLY A 208 18.11 11.93 -3.79
C GLY A 208 18.98 10.80 -4.31
N GLY A 209 18.41 9.63 -4.58
CA GLY A 209 19.12 8.46 -5.09
C GLY A 209 19.68 7.53 -4.02
N CYS A 210 19.36 7.73 -2.74
CA CYS A 210 19.71 6.81 -1.67
C CYS A 210 18.78 5.60 -1.64
N GLY A 211 19.24 4.49 -1.02
CA GLY A 211 18.43 3.27 -0.85
C GLY A 211 17.34 3.37 0.21
N ALA A 212 17.38 4.41 1.05
CA ALA A 212 16.41 4.66 2.12
C ALA A 212 16.29 6.15 2.40
N CYS A 213 15.22 6.57 3.08
CA CYS A 213 15.18 7.83 3.83
C CYS A 213 15.63 7.54 5.27
N GLU A 214 16.63 8.27 5.75
CA GLU A 214 17.15 8.11 7.12
C GLU A 214 17.03 9.43 7.87
N TYR A 215 16.47 9.37 9.07
CA TYR A 215 16.27 10.51 9.95
C TYR A 215 16.98 10.29 11.27
N HIS A 216 17.80 11.26 11.67
CA HIS A 216 18.33 11.35 13.01
C HIS A 216 17.36 12.15 13.89
N VAL A 217 16.94 11.55 15.00
CA VAL A 217 15.93 12.09 15.91
C VAL A 217 16.62 12.44 17.22
N ARG A 218 16.64 13.71 17.57
CA ARG A 218 17.22 14.20 18.82
C ARG A 218 16.09 14.64 19.75
N PHE A 219 15.90 13.90 20.81
CA PHE A 219 14.98 14.27 21.88
C PHE A 219 15.70 15.23 22.83
N ASP A 220 15.13 16.43 23.03
CA ASP A 220 15.67 17.35 24.00
C ASP A 220 15.56 16.73 25.41
N GLY A 221 16.68 16.58 26.09
CA GLY A 221 16.77 15.91 27.38
C GLY A 221 16.17 16.73 28.56
N SER A 222 15.04 17.37 28.36
CA SER A 222 14.35 18.14 29.41
C SER A 222 13.17 17.38 30.02
N THR A 223 13.43 16.19 30.58
CA THR A 223 12.69 15.71 31.74
C THR A 223 13.66 15.63 32.95
N ARG A 224 14.18 16.76 33.37
CA ARG A 224 14.63 16.86 34.76
C ARG A 224 13.35 16.78 35.60
N THR A 225 13.13 15.66 36.25
CA THR A 225 12.31 15.55 37.46
C THR A 225 12.78 16.64 38.43
N PRO A 226 11.86 17.39 39.05
CA PRO A 226 12.26 18.28 40.15
C PRO A 226 12.83 17.40 41.27
N GLU A 227 14.11 17.50 41.51
CA GLU A 227 14.70 16.95 42.73
C GLU A 227 14.01 17.63 43.90
N GLU A 228 13.34 16.80 44.72
CA GLU A 228 12.89 17.14 46.05
C GLU A 228 14.09 17.71 46.80
N ASN A 229 14.02 19.00 47.09
CA ASN A 229 14.96 19.66 47.96
C ASN A 229 14.40 19.57 49.40
N THR A 230 14.98 18.66 50.17
CA THR A 230 14.77 18.53 51.62
C THR A 230 15.61 19.54 52.37
#